data_1e9f538f014c5a9bcf798c85d7c4f7b3
#
_entry.id   1e9f538f014c5a9bcf798c85d7c4f7b3
#
_cell.length_a   1.000
_cell.length_b   1.000
_cell.length_c   1.000
_cell.angle_alpha   90.00
_cell.angle_beta   90.00
_cell.angle_gamma   90.00
#
_symmetry.space_group_name_H-M   'P 1'
#
loop_
_entity.id
_entity.type
_entity.pdbx_description
1 polymer ?
#
loop_
_entity_poly.entity_id
_entity_poly.type
_entity_poly.pdbx_seq_one_letter_code
_entity_poly.pdbx_strand_id
1 'polypeptide(L)'
;LGTFSFAMFQGGFVSWFIFFVILPFLLYTILLQFVPVRITNVKRTISPGFVTRGSKVRVHVTFQNKTFFPLLFLTVREKMNTADLDVHMEGKSQNLFLVFFKRHFEWEYELRNIPRGEFHFEGLEVVVTDFFGWMEREIFVSKHDLMLVYPKVTDIEKAQINLHYDHGNTNVTRSLVKDTTIATGVRKYESGDRFSWIHWKSFAKSGELKTKEFEDIQAQNVVVYLDRSNQADFESVVDLCASLLKAGVHFGSDISFFTSGQERKLYPLI
;
A
#
# COMPACT_ATOMS: atom_id res chain seq x y z
N LEU A 1 -37.46 18.25 -33.53
CA LEU A 1 -38.73 18.93 -33.86
C LEU A 1 -38.47 20.26 -34.57
N GLY A 2 -37.63 21.16 -34.05
CA GLY A 2 -37.37 22.50 -34.66
C GLY A 2 -36.88 22.43 -36.10
N THR A 3 -35.90 21.54 -36.42
CA THR A 3 -35.40 21.40 -37.80
C THR A 3 -36.42 20.82 -38.76
N PHE A 4 -37.30 19.93 -38.29
CA PHE A 4 -38.41 19.41 -39.07
C PHE A 4 -39.45 20.50 -39.35
N SER A 5 -39.86 21.25 -38.31
CA SER A 5 -40.79 22.38 -38.48
C SER A 5 -40.23 23.43 -39.45
N PHE A 6 -38.92 23.74 -39.31
CA PHE A 6 -38.26 24.69 -40.24
C PHE A 6 -38.26 24.18 -41.67
N ALA A 7 -37.99 22.88 -41.89
CA ALA A 7 -38.03 22.29 -43.26
C ALA A 7 -39.44 22.30 -43.85
N MET A 8 -40.48 22.08 -43.06
CA MET A 8 -41.89 22.12 -43.50
C MET A 8 -42.37 23.52 -43.83
N PHE A 9 -42.00 24.52 -43.04
CA PHE A 9 -42.49 25.88 -43.23
C PHE A 9 -41.73 26.64 -44.33
N GLN A 10 -40.41 26.43 -44.45
CA GLN A 10 -39.59 27.17 -45.41
C GLN A 10 -39.47 26.49 -46.79
N GLY A 11 -39.68 25.19 -46.89
CA GLY A 11 -39.88 24.44 -48.13
C GLY A 11 -38.72 24.47 -49.15
N GLY A 12 -37.51 24.95 -48.77
CA GLY A 12 -36.37 25.05 -49.66
C GLY A 12 -35.39 23.87 -49.55
N PHE A 13 -34.57 23.68 -50.59
CA PHE A 13 -33.51 22.63 -50.60
C PHE A 13 -32.61 22.68 -49.36
N VAL A 14 -32.22 23.87 -48.93
CA VAL A 14 -31.32 24.06 -47.77
C VAL A 14 -31.95 23.54 -46.47
N SER A 15 -33.23 23.80 -46.26
CA SER A 15 -33.96 23.38 -45.05
C SER A 15 -34.07 21.87 -44.94
N TRP A 16 -34.37 21.20 -46.06
CA TRP A 16 -34.40 19.73 -46.12
C TRP A 16 -33.01 19.13 -46.03
N PHE A 17 -31.99 19.75 -46.59
CA PHE A 17 -30.61 19.31 -46.46
C PHE A 17 -30.17 19.30 -44.98
N ILE A 18 -30.38 20.39 -44.25
CA ILE A 18 -30.07 20.48 -42.80
C ILE A 18 -30.81 19.41 -42.03
N PHE A 19 -32.08 19.18 -42.31
CA PHE A 19 -32.86 18.15 -41.66
C PHE A 19 -32.27 16.76 -41.87
N PHE A 20 -31.94 16.37 -43.11
CA PHE A 20 -31.37 15.08 -43.42
C PHE A 20 -29.94 14.89 -42.88
N VAL A 21 -29.17 15.96 -42.71
CA VAL A 21 -27.86 15.91 -42.08
C VAL A 21 -27.97 15.64 -40.57
N ILE A 22 -28.92 16.26 -39.89
CA ILE A 22 -29.11 16.11 -38.45
C ILE A 22 -29.85 14.82 -38.09
N LEU A 23 -30.73 14.33 -38.94
CA LEU A 23 -31.57 13.16 -38.69
C LEU A 23 -30.80 11.92 -38.25
N PRO A 24 -29.69 11.50 -38.94
CA PRO A 24 -28.93 10.32 -38.51
C PRO A 24 -28.30 10.46 -37.12
N PHE A 25 -27.86 11.64 -36.73
CA PHE A 25 -27.32 11.89 -35.39
C PHE A 25 -28.41 11.78 -34.33
N LEU A 26 -29.60 12.35 -34.57
CA LEU A 26 -30.74 12.19 -33.69
C LEU A 26 -31.16 10.73 -33.55
N LEU A 27 -31.23 10.01 -34.67
CA LEU A 27 -31.57 8.60 -34.66
C LEU A 27 -30.53 7.78 -33.88
N TYR A 28 -29.25 8.08 -34.07
CA TYR A 28 -28.16 7.45 -33.32
C TYR A 28 -28.31 7.70 -31.81
N THR A 29 -28.54 8.95 -31.34
CA THR A 29 -28.73 9.30 -29.95
C THR A 29 -29.92 8.57 -29.33
N ILE A 30 -31.05 8.49 -30.04
CA ILE A 30 -32.24 7.78 -29.61
C ILE A 30 -31.96 6.28 -29.50
N LEU A 31 -31.32 5.69 -30.50
CA LEU A 31 -30.97 4.25 -30.48
C LEU A 31 -30.01 3.93 -29.33
N LEU A 32 -29.02 4.81 -29.09
CA LEU A 32 -28.02 4.63 -28.04
C LEU A 32 -28.67 4.52 -26.63
N GLN A 33 -29.80 5.20 -26.43
CA GLN A 33 -30.53 5.16 -25.15
C GLN A 33 -31.06 3.74 -24.82
N PHE A 34 -31.41 2.97 -25.82
CA PHE A 34 -31.98 1.62 -25.66
C PHE A 34 -30.91 0.51 -25.67
N VAL A 35 -29.68 0.81 -26.04
CA VAL A 35 -28.61 -0.18 -26.18
C VAL A 35 -28.11 -0.61 -24.80
N PRO A 36 -28.12 -1.91 -24.45
CA PRO A 36 -27.50 -2.42 -23.24
C PRO A 36 -25.98 -2.39 -23.37
N VAL A 37 -25.33 -1.45 -22.70
CA VAL A 37 -23.86 -1.39 -22.65
C VAL A 37 -23.34 -2.47 -21.73
N ARG A 38 -22.42 -3.31 -22.25
CA ARG A 38 -21.85 -4.46 -21.53
C ARG A 38 -20.34 -4.36 -21.46
N ILE A 39 -19.84 -3.97 -20.30
CA ILE A 39 -18.41 -3.98 -19.97
C ILE A 39 -18.12 -5.25 -19.17
N THR A 40 -17.08 -5.97 -19.56
CA THR A 40 -16.70 -7.25 -18.95
C THR A 40 -15.17 -7.33 -18.83
N ASN A 41 -14.70 -8.38 -18.10
CA ASN A 41 -13.28 -8.71 -17.96
C ASN A 41 -12.42 -7.53 -17.47
N VAL A 42 -12.91 -6.83 -16.47
CA VAL A 42 -12.12 -5.79 -15.81
C VAL A 42 -11.00 -6.44 -15.02
N LYS A 43 -9.76 -6.10 -15.37
CA LYS A 43 -8.55 -6.51 -14.66
C LYS A 43 -7.77 -5.27 -14.27
N ARG A 44 -7.26 -5.26 -13.04
CA ARG A 44 -6.42 -4.20 -12.50
C ARG A 44 -5.09 -4.82 -12.07
N THR A 45 -4.01 -4.20 -12.47
CA THR A 45 -2.65 -4.56 -12.05
C THR A 45 -2.00 -3.35 -11.42
N ILE A 46 -1.56 -3.49 -10.18
CA ILE A 46 -0.93 -2.44 -9.38
C ILE A 46 0.57 -2.73 -9.31
N SER A 47 1.38 -1.74 -9.67
CA SER A 47 2.84 -1.86 -9.64
C SER A 47 3.49 -0.63 -8.98
N PRO A 48 4.43 -0.82 -8.04
CA PRO A 48 4.93 -2.09 -7.50
C PRO A 48 3.90 -2.78 -6.60
N GLY A 49 4.03 -4.09 -6.39
CA GLY A 49 3.14 -4.87 -5.51
C GLY A 49 3.28 -4.52 -4.03
N PHE A 50 4.40 -3.95 -3.62
CA PHE A 50 4.64 -3.41 -2.28
C PHE A 50 4.70 -1.89 -2.34
N VAL A 51 3.74 -1.25 -1.69
CA VAL A 51 3.55 0.21 -1.75
C VAL A 51 3.82 0.82 -0.39
N THR A 52 4.63 1.89 -0.35
CA THR A 52 4.93 2.65 0.86
C THR A 52 4.41 4.08 0.77
N ARG A 53 4.19 4.71 1.90
CA ARG A 53 3.74 6.10 2.00
C ARG A 53 4.61 7.04 1.16
N GLY A 54 3.97 7.91 0.37
CA GLY A 54 4.64 8.89 -0.49
C GLY A 54 5.22 8.31 -1.78
N SER A 55 5.10 6.99 -2.02
CA SER A 55 5.56 6.36 -3.26
C SER A 55 4.66 6.69 -4.44
N LYS A 56 5.17 6.43 -5.64
CA LYS A 56 4.43 6.46 -6.89
C LYS A 56 3.94 5.07 -7.23
N VAL A 57 2.68 4.95 -7.56
CA VAL A 57 2.05 3.69 -7.93
C VAL A 57 1.46 3.81 -9.32
N ARG A 58 1.78 2.86 -10.16
CA ARG A 58 1.21 2.70 -11.48
C ARG A 58 0.06 1.71 -11.44
N VAL A 59 -1.09 2.13 -11.89
CA VAL A 59 -2.28 1.28 -11.99
C VAL A 59 -2.58 1.06 -13.46
N HIS A 60 -2.50 -0.18 -13.89
CA HIS A 60 -2.84 -0.60 -15.25
C HIS A 60 -4.20 -1.28 -15.23
N VAL A 61 -5.14 -0.73 -15.97
CA VAL A 61 -6.52 -1.21 -16.04
C VAL A 61 -6.83 -1.68 -17.44
N THR A 62 -7.38 -2.89 -17.55
CA THR A 62 -7.86 -3.45 -18.81
C THR A 62 -9.32 -3.85 -18.69
N PHE A 63 -10.09 -3.63 -19.74
CA PHE A 63 -11.48 -4.07 -19.80
C PHE A 63 -11.92 -4.37 -21.22
N GLN A 64 -13.02 -5.06 -21.36
CA GLN A 64 -13.60 -5.43 -22.66
C GLN A 64 -15.00 -4.86 -22.80
N ASN A 65 -15.25 -4.24 -23.95
CA ASN A 65 -16.58 -3.84 -24.37
C ASN A 65 -17.20 -4.94 -25.23
N LYS A 66 -18.30 -5.53 -24.77
CA LYS A 66 -19.11 -6.52 -25.50
C LYS A 66 -20.42 -5.96 -26.05
N THR A 67 -20.55 -4.64 -26.06
CA THR A 67 -21.71 -3.99 -26.64
C THR A 67 -21.72 -4.19 -28.16
N PHE A 68 -22.86 -4.62 -28.68
CA PHE A 68 -23.01 -4.86 -30.11
C PHE A 68 -23.10 -3.56 -30.94
N PHE A 69 -23.66 -2.49 -30.31
CA PHE A 69 -23.85 -1.22 -30.96
C PHE A 69 -22.55 -0.38 -30.94
N PRO A 70 -22.21 0.36 -32.01
CA PRO A 70 -21.04 1.21 -32.04
C PRO A 70 -21.18 2.37 -31.06
N LEU A 71 -20.36 2.38 -30.01
CA LEU A 71 -20.26 3.48 -29.07
C LEU A 71 -19.24 4.49 -29.62
N LEU A 72 -19.51 5.80 -29.50
CA LEU A 72 -18.56 6.84 -29.94
C LEU A 72 -17.57 7.16 -28.83
N PHE A 73 -18.06 7.64 -27.73
CA PHE A 73 -17.25 8.08 -26.59
C PHE A 73 -17.57 7.25 -25.35
N LEU A 74 -16.51 6.85 -24.67
CA LEU A 74 -16.57 6.14 -23.41
C LEU A 74 -15.61 6.81 -22.45
N THR A 75 -16.14 7.47 -21.43
CA THR A 75 -15.35 7.98 -20.32
C THR A 75 -15.34 6.95 -19.22
N VAL A 76 -14.17 6.52 -18.78
CA VAL A 76 -14.01 5.57 -17.69
C VAL A 76 -13.32 6.27 -16.53
N ARG A 77 -13.93 6.18 -15.36
CA ARG A 77 -13.42 6.72 -14.10
C ARG A 77 -13.28 5.60 -13.09
N GLU A 78 -12.16 5.59 -12.39
CA GLU A 78 -11.95 4.68 -11.27
C GLU A 78 -12.67 5.19 -10.03
N LYS A 79 -13.51 4.34 -9.43
CA LYS A 79 -14.15 4.64 -8.15
C LYS A 79 -13.38 3.98 -7.03
N MET A 80 -12.78 4.81 -6.18
CA MET A 80 -12.02 4.40 -5.01
C MET A 80 -12.70 4.94 -3.76
N ASN A 81 -12.85 4.10 -2.75
CA ASN A 81 -13.27 4.55 -1.44
C ASN A 81 -12.02 4.90 -0.62
N THR A 82 -11.80 6.18 -0.42
CA THR A 82 -10.75 6.73 0.44
C THR A 82 -11.37 7.21 1.74
N ALA A 83 -12.08 6.36 2.43
CA ALA A 83 -13.11 6.66 3.44
C ALA A 83 -12.73 7.67 4.53
N ASP A 84 -11.44 8.01 4.74
CA ASP A 84 -11.01 8.92 5.82
C ASP A 84 -9.81 9.82 5.47
N LEU A 85 -9.46 9.92 4.21
CA LEU A 85 -8.25 10.62 3.83
C LEU A 85 -8.60 11.79 2.92
N ASP A 86 -8.49 13.02 3.43
CA ASP A 86 -8.33 14.25 2.64
C ASP A 86 -7.04 14.16 1.80
N VAL A 87 -7.05 13.23 0.85
CA VAL A 87 -5.88 12.92 0.06
C VAL A 87 -5.90 13.76 -1.19
N HIS A 88 -4.98 14.69 -1.26
CA HIS A 88 -4.58 15.30 -2.51
C HIS A 88 -3.86 14.26 -3.38
N MET A 89 -4.64 13.33 -3.99
CA MET A 89 -4.10 12.44 -4.99
C MET A 89 -3.80 13.22 -6.26
N GLU A 90 -2.53 13.41 -6.57
CA GLU A 90 -2.11 13.86 -7.89
C GLU A 90 -2.22 12.69 -8.87
N GLY A 91 -3.34 12.58 -9.57
CA GLY A 91 -3.50 11.59 -10.63
C GLY A 91 -4.90 11.63 -11.27
N LYS A 92 -4.96 11.55 -12.59
CA LYS A 92 -6.23 11.43 -13.32
C LYS A 92 -6.63 9.96 -13.38
N SER A 93 -7.49 9.52 -12.47
CA SER A 93 -8.12 8.20 -12.50
C SER A 93 -9.24 8.09 -13.55
N GLN A 94 -9.23 8.94 -14.55
CA GLN A 94 -10.27 9.06 -15.58
C GLN A 94 -9.62 9.12 -16.97
N ASN A 95 -10.18 8.40 -17.94
CA ASN A 95 -9.74 8.44 -19.33
C ASN A 95 -10.94 8.42 -20.27
N LEU A 96 -10.78 9.12 -21.41
CA LEU A 96 -11.76 9.18 -22.50
C LEU A 96 -11.28 8.30 -23.65
N PHE A 97 -12.12 7.39 -24.08
CA PHE A 97 -11.86 6.50 -25.20
C PHE A 97 -12.79 6.77 -26.39
N LEU A 98 -12.21 6.81 -27.58
CA LEU A 98 -12.93 6.67 -28.83
C LEU A 98 -13.12 5.17 -29.11
N VAL A 99 -14.36 4.70 -29.07
CA VAL A 99 -14.66 3.27 -29.03
C VAL A 99 -14.91 2.69 -30.42
N PHE A 100 -15.86 3.26 -31.15
CA PHE A 100 -16.39 2.71 -32.41
C PHE A 100 -16.67 1.19 -32.28
N PHE A 101 -15.86 0.36 -32.93
CA PHE A 101 -15.95 -1.12 -32.91
C PHE A 101 -14.83 -1.76 -32.07
N LYS A 102 -13.98 -0.98 -31.42
CA LYS A 102 -12.92 -1.50 -30.56
C LYS A 102 -13.51 -2.21 -29.36
N ARG A 103 -12.99 -3.41 -29.05
CA ARG A 103 -13.51 -4.26 -27.98
C ARG A 103 -12.60 -4.31 -26.76
N HIS A 104 -11.30 -4.09 -26.92
CA HIS A 104 -10.32 -4.15 -25.84
C HIS A 104 -9.77 -2.77 -25.58
N PHE A 105 -9.74 -2.40 -24.32
CA PHE A 105 -9.26 -1.14 -23.84
C PHE A 105 -8.31 -1.33 -22.70
N GLU A 106 -7.29 -0.52 -22.67
CA GLU A 106 -6.30 -0.46 -21.61
C GLU A 106 -5.88 0.97 -21.39
N TRP A 107 -5.63 1.32 -20.16
CA TRP A 107 -5.00 2.57 -19.81
C TRP A 107 -4.20 2.43 -18.54
N GLU A 108 -3.26 3.32 -18.36
CA GLU A 108 -2.38 3.39 -17.22
C GLU A 108 -2.48 4.78 -16.61
N TYR A 109 -2.48 4.84 -15.29
CA TYR A 109 -2.40 6.10 -14.57
C TYR A 109 -1.49 5.94 -13.35
N GLU A 110 -0.88 7.05 -12.92
CA GLU A 110 -0.05 7.11 -11.73
C GLU A 110 -0.80 7.76 -10.58
N LEU A 111 -0.72 7.13 -9.42
CA LEU A 111 -1.06 7.74 -8.14
C LEU A 111 0.24 8.19 -7.47
N ARG A 112 0.27 9.43 -7.00
CA ARG A 112 1.46 10.01 -6.36
C ARG A 112 1.11 10.47 -4.96
N ASN A 113 2.14 10.50 -4.11
CA ASN A 113 2.02 10.96 -2.72
C ASN A 113 0.90 10.26 -1.94
N ILE A 114 0.81 8.94 -2.10
CA ILE A 114 -0.24 8.12 -1.50
C ILE A 114 0.00 8.06 0.00
N PRO A 115 -0.98 8.38 0.86
CA PRO A 115 -0.87 8.21 2.30
C PRO A 115 -0.88 6.73 2.69
N ARG A 116 -0.48 6.43 3.90
CA ARG A 116 -0.56 5.09 4.49
C ARG A 116 -2.01 4.71 4.74
N GLY A 117 -2.35 3.45 4.50
CA GLY A 117 -3.67 2.91 4.79
C GLY A 117 -4.15 1.88 3.78
N GLU A 118 -5.42 1.55 3.90
CA GLU A 118 -6.10 0.63 3.01
C GLU A 118 -6.88 1.40 1.96
N PHE A 119 -6.61 1.11 0.68
CA PHE A 119 -7.29 1.70 -0.46
C PHE A 119 -8.16 0.66 -1.12
N HIS A 120 -9.47 0.87 -1.02
CA HIS A 120 -10.45 -0.01 -1.64
C HIS A 120 -10.86 0.54 -2.99
N PHE A 121 -10.57 -0.20 -4.05
CA PHE A 121 -11.11 0.06 -5.37
C PHE A 121 -12.47 -0.61 -5.46
N GLU A 122 -13.51 0.16 -5.70
CA GLU A 122 -14.89 -0.35 -5.76
C GLU A 122 -15.26 -0.85 -7.15
N GLY A 123 -14.73 -0.20 -8.19
CA GLY A 123 -15.03 -0.53 -9.56
C GLY A 123 -14.78 0.61 -10.53
N LEU A 124 -15.33 0.43 -11.74
CA LEU A 124 -15.27 1.42 -12.80
C LEU A 124 -16.63 2.08 -12.99
N GLU A 125 -16.63 3.40 -12.96
CA GLU A 125 -17.75 4.21 -13.42
C GLU A 125 -17.53 4.53 -14.89
N VAL A 126 -18.44 4.06 -15.70
CA VAL A 126 -18.35 4.16 -17.16
C VAL A 126 -19.45 5.05 -17.68
N VAL A 127 -19.07 6.16 -18.28
CA VAL A 127 -20.01 7.13 -18.86
C VAL A 127 -19.94 7.02 -20.39
N VAL A 128 -21.08 6.69 -20.98
CA VAL A 128 -21.26 6.67 -22.44
C VAL A 128 -21.91 7.96 -22.87
N THR A 129 -21.29 8.64 -23.82
CA THR A 129 -21.82 9.88 -24.38
C THR A 129 -22.02 9.75 -25.89
N ASP A 130 -23.00 10.50 -26.42
CA ASP A 130 -23.20 10.64 -27.85
C ASP A 130 -22.25 11.67 -28.47
N PHE A 131 -22.39 11.91 -29.77
CA PHE A 131 -21.50 12.80 -30.50
C PHE A 131 -21.57 14.28 -30.03
N PHE A 132 -22.72 14.72 -29.59
CA PHE A 132 -22.96 16.11 -29.16
C PHE A 132 -22.97 16.29 -27.65
N GLY A 133 -22.87 15.21 -26.89
CA GLY A 133 -23.01 15.24 -25.44
C GLY A 133 -24.44 15.50 -24.95
N TRP A 134 -25.44 15.27 -25.79
CA TRP A 134 -26.87 15.47 -25.45
C TRP A 134 -27.39 14.31 -24.56
N MET A 135 -26.73 13.16 -24.66
CA MET A 135 -27.04 11.99 -23.86
C MET A 135 -25.79 11.53 -23.11
N GLU A 136 -25.95 11.38 -21.81
CA GLU A 136 -24.98 10.74 -20.91
C GLU A 136 -25.65 9.59 -20.19
N ARG A 137 -24.99 8.45 -20.17
CA ARG A 137 -25.46 7.28 -19.44
C ARG A 137 -24.33 6.71 -18.60
N GLU A 138 -24.53 6.71 -17.30
CA GLU A 138 -23.60 6.15 -16.34
C GLU A 138 -23.91 4.69 -16.06
N ILE A 139 -22.86 3.89 -15.98
CA ILE A 139 -22.90 2.46 -15.67
C ILE A 139 -21.80 2.17 -14.68
N PHE A 140 -22.13 1.53 -13.59
CA PHE A 140 -21.16 1.08 -12.61
C PHE A 140 -20.82 -0.40 -12.84
N VAL A 141 -19.52 -0.70 -12.99
CA VAL A 141 -18.98 -2.04 -13.11
C VAL A 141 -18.20 -2.37 -11.85
N SER A 142 -18.82 -3.15 -10.97
CA SER A 142 -18.21 -3.52 -9.69
C SER A 142 -16.99 -4.41 -9.91
N LYS A 143 -15.86 -4.02 -9.32
CA LYS A 143 -14.63 -4.80 -9.26
C LYS A 143 -13.82 -4.37 -8.04
N HIS A 144 -13.95 -5.15 -6.98
CA HIS A 144 -13.28 -4.87 -5.72
C HIS A 144 -11.83 -5.39 -5.77
N ASP A 145 -10.91 -4.50 -5.45
CA ASP A 145 -9.50 -4.81 -5.21
C ASP A 145 -9.01 -3.98 -4.02
N LEU A 146 -8.05 -4.49 -3.28
CA LEU A 146 -7.45 -3.84 -2.12
C LEU A 146 -5.98 -3.54 -2.40
N MET A 147 -5.57 -2.31 -2.12
CA MET A 147 -4.18 -1.90 -2.09
C MET A 147 -3.81 -1.46 -0.67
N LEU A 148 -2.82 -2.12 -0.09
CA LEU A 148 -2.30 -1.77 1.22
C LEU A 148 -1.05 -0.90 1.06
N VAL A 149 -1.06 0.27 1.70
CA VAL A 149 0.06 1.20 1.70
C VAL A 149 0.73 1.20 3.07
N TYR A 150 1.98 0.75 3.09
CA TYR A 150 2.79 0.61 4.29
C TYR A 150 3.45 1.93 4.70
N PRO A 151 3.90 2.06 5.96
CA PRO A 151 4.74 3.17 6.38
C PRO A 151 6.02 3.25 5.54
N LYS A 152 6.59 4.45 5.42
CA LYS A 152 7.89 4.63 4.80
C LYS A 152 8.99 4.10 5.73
N VAL A 153 9.76 3.15 5.23
CA VAL A 153 10.86 2.57 5.99
C VAL A 153 12.19 3.13 5.48
N THR A 154 12.97 3.70 6.39
CA THR A 154 14.32 4.18 6.14
C THR A 154 15.31 3.21 6.77
N ASP A 155 16.39 2.91 6.07
CA ASP A 155 17.43 2.05 6.61
C ASP A 155 18.18 2.79 7.73
N ILE A 156 18.19 2.19 8.93
CA ILE A 156 18.84 2.71 10.12
C ILE A 156 20.14 1.90 10.33
N GLU A 157 21.26 2.59 10.38
CA GLU A 157 22.53 1.95 10.69
C GLU A 157 22.56 1.51 12.17
N LYS A 158 23.19 0.36 12.44
CA LYS A 158 23.33 -0.22 13.77
C LYS A 158 23.91 0.77 14.80
N ALA A 159 24.80 1.66 14.36
CA ALA A 159 25.40 2.68 15.19
C ALA A 159 24.39 3.71 15.77
N GLN A 160 23.26 3.93 15.06
CA GLN A 160 22.21 4.86 15.50
C GLN A 160 21.25 4.25 16.54
N ILE A 161 21.23 2.91 16.63
CA ILE A 161 20.39 2.17 17.59
C ILE A 161 21.11 2.01 18.95
N ASN A 162 22.37 2.40 19.07
CA ASN A 162 23.06 2.48 20.34
C ASN A 162 22.38 3.55 21.21
N LEU A 163 21.23 3.19 21.77
CA LEU A 163 20.58 3.94 22.81
C LEU A 163 21.59 4.13 23.93
N HIS A 164 21.91 5.37 24.25
CA HIS A 164 22.71 5.71 25.40
C HIS A 164 22.04 5.09 26.62
N TYR A 165 22.62 4.02 27.12
CA TYR A 165 22.33 3.58 28.47
C TYR A 165 22.91 4.64 29.39
N ASP A 166 22.12 5.67 29.70
CA ASP A 166 22.41 6.56 30.78
C ASP A 166 22.53 5.69 32.04
N HIS A 167 23.73 5.63 32.58
CA HIS A 167 24.02 4.95 33.83
C HIS A 167 23.39 5.74 34.99
N GLY A 168 22.06 5.84 34.97
CA GLY A 168 21.29 6.18 36.13
C GLY A 168 21.47 5.05 37.14
N ASN A 169 21.95 5.43 38.31
CA ASN A 169 22.35 4.62 39.47
C ASN A 169 21.16 3.80 40.02
N THR A 170 20.63 2.88 39.25
CA THR A 170 19.65 1.87 39.67
C THR A 170 20.34 0.51 39.59
N ASN A 171 20.51 -0.15 40.73
CA ASN A 171 20.91 -1.51 40.86
C ASN A 171 19.88 -2.44 40.19
N VAL A 172 19.83 -2.41 38.86
CA VAL A 172 19.15 -3.45 38.11
C VAL A 172 20.06 -4.66 38.16
N THR A 173 19.64 -5.65 38.90
CA THR A 173 20.27 -6.95 38.97
C THR A 173 20.33 -7.48 37.54
N ARG A 174 21.50 -7.31 36.89
CA ARG A 174 21.80 -7.90 35.59
C ARG A 174 21.68 -9.39 35.73
N SER A 175 20.57 -9.97 35.33
CA SER A 175 20.49 -11.39 35.08
C SER A 175 21.28 -11.65 33.77
N LEU A 176 22.60 -11.68 33.90
CA LEU A 176 23.50 -12.19 32.89
C LEU A 176 23.20 -13.68 32.76
N VAL A 177 22.34 -14.06 31.86
CA VAL A 177 22.19 -15.46 31.46
C VAL A 177 23.45 -15.79 30.67
N LYS A 178 24.47 -16.29 31.41
CA LYS A 178 25.65 -16.88 30.77
C LYS A 178 25.20 -18.13 30.02
N ASP A 179 25.31 -18.09 28.69
CA ASP A 179 25.18 -19.34 27.94
C ASP A 179 26.38 -20.24 28.25
N THR A 180 26.13 -21.22 29.08
CA THR A 180 27.16 -22.21 29.51
C THR A 180 27.45 -23.26 28.43
N THR A 181 26.87 -23.14 27.25
CA THR A 181 26.99 -24.12 26.17
C THR A 181 28.30 -23.94 25.38
N ILE A 182 28.76 -22.71 25.19
CA ILE A 182 29.95 -22.41 24.39
C ILE A 182 31.03 -21.79 25.28
N ALA A 183 32.11 -22.52 25.53
CA ALA A 183 33.27 -22.01 26.23
C ALA A 183 34.22 -21.36 25.24
N THR A 184 34.44 -20.04 25.34
CA THR A 184 35.30 -19.21 24.45
C THR A 184 36.75 -19.17 24.91
N GLY A 185 37.02 -19.40 26.24
CA GLY A 185 38.34 -19.32 26.80
C GLY A 185 38.48 -20.07 28.11
N VAL A 186 39.68 -19.97 28.70
CA VAL A 186 40.02 -20.55 30.01
C VAL A 186 40.85 -19.54 30.79
N ARG A 187 40.38 -19.13 31.97
CA ARG A 187 41.11 -18.23 32.89
C ARG A 187 41.58 -18.99 34.16
N LYS A 188 42.42 -18.38 34.96
CA LYS A 188 42.75 -18.93 36.28
C LYS A 188 41.52 -18.98 37.16
N TYR A 189 41.44 -20.04 37.97
CA TYR A 189 40.38 -20.20 38.95
C TYR A 189 40.46 -19.11 40.04
N GLU A 190 39.33 -18.52 40.34
CA GLU A 190 39.15 -17.58 41.45
C GLU A 190 38.19 -18.15 42.49
N SER A 191 38.44 -17.83 43.77
CA SER A 191 37.58 -18.30 44.85
C SER A 191 36.15 -17.78 44.67
N GLY A 192 35.17 -18.72 44.49
CA GLY A 192 33.78 -18.38 44.17
C GLY A 192 33.31 -18.92 42.82
N ASP A 193 34.22 -19.36 41.97
CA ASP A 193 33.85 -19.99 40.68
C ASP A 193 33.16 -21.33 40.93
N ARG A 194 32.16 -21.65 40.10
CA ARG A 194 31.42 -22.92 40.17
C ARG A 194 32.32 -24.09 39.77
N PHE A 195 32.36 -25.15 40.56
CA PHE A 195 33.12 -26.33 40.28
C PHE A 195 32.80 -27.00 38.94
N SER A 196 31.55 -26.86 38.46
CA SER A 196 31.10 -27.36 37.17
C SER A 196 31.79 -26.63 35.96
N TRP A 197 32.35 -25.47 36.21
CA TRP A 197 33.04 -24.67 35.18
C TRP A 197 34.53 -24.94 35.11
N ILE A 198 35.07 -25.78 35.98
CA ILE A 198 36.50 -26.14 35.99
C ILE A 198 36.85 -26.86 34.68
N HIS A 199 37.95 -26.44 34.07
CA HIS A 199 38.50 -27.04 32.85
C HIS A 199 39.45 -28.19 33.24
N TRP A 200 38.89 -29.36 33.58
CA TRP A 200 39.62 -30.52 34.08
C TRP A 200 40.75 -31.00 33.15
N LYS A 201 40.60 -30.85 31.84
CA LYS A 201 41.64 -31.19 30.85
C LYS A 201 42.87 -30.30 30.99
N SER A 202 42.71 -29.03 31.34
CA SER A 202 43.86 -28.12 31.58
C SER A 202 44.52 -28.47 32.92
N PHE A 203 43.74 -28.76 33.95
CA PHE A 203 44.26 -29.19 35.25
C PHE A 203 45.13 -30.43 35.12
N ALA A 204 44.67 -31.45 34.37
CA ALA A 204 45.43 -32.70 34.18
C ALA A 204 46.79 -32.46 33.44
N LYS A 205 46.92 -31.38 32.65
CA LYS A 205 48.15 -31.07 31.93
C LYS A 205 49.12 -30.20 32.71
N SER A 206 48.61 -29.19 33.44
CA SER A 206 49.45 -28.16 34.06
C SER A 206 49.45 -28.15 35.58
N GLY A 207 48.55 -28.94 36.24
CA GLY A 207 48.37 -28.93 37.69
C GLY A 207 47.72 -27.64 38.22
N GLU A 208 47.43 -26.68 37.37
CA GLU A 208 46.77 -25.43 37.77
C GLU A 208 45.28 -25.49 37.54
N LEU A 209 44.50 -25.05 38.54
CA LEU A 209 43.05 -24.93 38.40
C LEU A 209 42.69 -23.77 37.46
N LYS A 210 41.98 -24.10 36.41
CA LYS A 210 41.47 -23.14 35.41
C LYS A 210 39.97 -23.27 35.25
N THR A 211 39.27 -22.15 35.06
CA THR A 211 37.84 -22.07 34.87
C THR A 211 37.53 -21.74 33.40
N LYS A 212 36.49 -22.37 32.85
CA LYS A 212 36.01 -22.05 31.50
C LYS A 212 35.41 -20.65 31.49
N GLU A 213 35.78 -19.85 30.51
CA GLU A 213 35.11 -18.60 30.18
C GLU A 213 34.04 -18.87 29.15
N PHE A 214 32.85 -18.36 29.38
CA PHE A 214 31.70 -18.49 28.52
C PHE A 214 31.42 -17.14 27.87
N GLU A 215 30.91 -17.17 26.66
CA GLU A 215 30.49 -15.95 25.93
C GLU A 215 29.23 -15.36 26.60
N ASP A 216 29.29 -14.09 26.95
CA ASP A 216 28.11 -13.39 27.44
C ASP A 216 27.30 -12.95 26.19
N ILE A 217 26.33 -13.76 25.80
CA ILE A 217 25.38 -13.38 24.79
C ILE A 217 24.44 -12.33 25.40
N GLN A 218 24.63 -11.08 25.07
CA GLN A 218 23.68 -10.02 25.39
C GLN A 218 22.49 -10.15 24.44
N ALA A 219 21.48 -10.90 24.81
CA ALA A 219 20.18 -10.83 24.16
C ALA A 219 19.62 -9.41 24.37
N GLN A 220 19.66 -8.60 23.34
CA GLN A 220 19.08 -7.26 23.37
C GLN A 220 17.58 -7.37 23.08
N ASN A 221 16.78 -7.41 24.14
CA ASN A 221 15.34 -7.32 24.03
C ASN A 221 14.96 -5.85 23.87
N VAL A 222 14.45 -5.49 22.70
CA VAL A 222 14.01 -4.12 22.38
C VAL A 222 12.50 -4.08 22.38
N VAL A 223 11.91 -3.17 23.14
CA VAL A 223 10.48 -2.91 23.13
C VAL A 223 10.24 -1.57 22.45
N VAL A 224 9.51 -1.59 21.32
CA VAL A 224 9.09 -0.38 20.64
C VAL A 224 7.66 -0.07 21.05
N TYR A 225 7.49 1.08 21.70
CA TYR A 225 6.19 1.57 22.13
C TYR A 225 5.71 2.71 21.23
N LEU A 226 4.55 2.54 20.59
CA LEU A 226 3.91 3.56 19.77
C LEU A 226 2.71 4.15 20.52
N ASP A 227 2.83 5.42 20.93
CA ASP A 227 1.71 6.18 21.45
C ASP A 227 0.85 6.72 20.29
N ARG A 228 -0.44 6.35 20.30
CA ARG A 228 -1.43 6.77 19.30
C ARG A 228 -2.18 8.05 19.70
N SER A 229 -1.70 8.78 20.70
CA SER A 229 -2.26 10.10 21.00
C SER A 229 -2.09 11.03 19.79
N ASN A 230 -3.08 11.91 19.61
CA ASN A 230 -3.13 12.82 18.46
C ASN A 230 -1.96 13.81 18.48
N GLN A 231 -0.91 13.50 17.74
CA GLN A 231 0.28 14.36 17.61
C GLN A 231 0.34 14.89 16.17
N ALA A 232 0.83 16.13 16.03
CA ALA A 232 0.95 16.79 14.73
C ALA A 232 1.80 16.01 13.70
N ASP A 233 2.76 15.20 14.18
CA ASP A 233 3.68 14.41 13.33
C ASP A 233 3.50 12.89 13.47
N PHE A 234 2.28 12.43 13.71
CA PHE A 234 1.99 11.00 13.94
C PHE A 234 2.54 10.08 12.83
N GLU A 235 2.40 10.49 11.57
CA GLU A 235 2.90 9.70 10.43
C GLU A 235 4.42 9.53 10.43
N SER A 236 5.16 10.55 10.85
CA SER A 236 6.63 10.47 10.97
C SER A 236 7.05 9.52 12.10
N VAL A 237 6.30 9.52 13.20
CA VAL A 237 6.53 8.57 14.31
C VAL A 237 6.27 7.14 13.88
N VAL A 238 5.21 6.90 13.12
CA VAL A 238 4.90 5.57 12.56
C VAL A 238 5.99 5.09 11.61
N ASP A 239 6.50 5.98 10.74
CA ASP A 239 7.61 5.66 9.83
C ASP A 239 8.90 5.31 10.59
N LEU A 240 9.20 6.04 11.67
CA LEU A 240 10.33 5.75 12.55
C LEU A 240 10.16 4.40 13.25
N CYS A 241 8.99 4.13 13.82
CA CYS A 241 8.69 2.84 14.44
C CYS A 241 8.86 1.68 13.46
N ALA A 242 8.32 1.81 12.25
CA ALA A 242 8.47 0.79 11.21
C ALA A 242 9.95 0.57 10.82
N SER A 243 10.73 1.66 10.76
CA SER A 243 12.16 1.60 10.46
C SER A 243 12.95 0.89 11.57
N LEU A 244 12.63 1.19 12.84
CA LEU A 244 13.24 0.53 14.00
C LEU A 244 12.91 -0.96 14.06
N LEU A 245 11.65 -1.33 13.80
CA LEU A 245 11.24 -2.73 13.76
C LEU A 245 11.98 -3.51 12.67
N LYS A 246 12.07 -2.95 11.46
CA LYS A 246 12.83 -3.56 10.35
C LYS A 246 14.30 -3.73 10.70
N ALA A 247 14.91 -2.68 11.24
CA ALA A 247 16.33 -2.71 11.63
C ALA A 247 16.60 -3.77 12.70
N GLY A 248 15.76 -3.85 13.72
CA GLY A 248 15.94 -4.83 14.77
C GLY A 248 15.79 -6.28 14.31
N VAL A 249 14.81 -6.57 13.47
CA VAL A 249 14.69 -7.90 12.83
C VAL A 249 15.93 -8.20 12.00
N HIS A 250 16.46 -7.22 11.27
CA HIS A 250 17.67 -7.40 10.47
C HIS A 250 18.92 -7.69 11.32
N PHE A 251 19.01 -7.09 12.51
CA PHE A 251 20.15 -7.29 13.43
C PHE A 251 19.98 -8.51 14.37
N GLY A 252 18.89 -9.27 14.22
CA GLY A 252 18.64 -10.46 15.04
C GLY A 252 18.35 -10.17 16.51
N SER A 253 17.82 -8.99 16.82
CA SER A 253 17.37 -8.61 18.15
C SER A 253 15.94 -9.12 18.40
N ASP A 254 15.67 -9.61 19.62
CA ASP A 254 14.30 -9.91 20.03
C ASP A 254 13.53 -8.59 20.21
N ILE A 255 12.60 -8.32 19.28
CA ILE A 255 11.82 -7.09 19.31
C ILE A 255 10.38 -7.39 19.64
N SER A 256 9.82 -6.59 20.54
CA SER A 256 8.40 -6.57 20.84
C SER A 256 7.82 -5.19 20.46
N PHE A 257 6.66 -5.21 19.83
CA PHE A 257 5.94 -3.98 19.49
C PHE A 257 4.70 -3.83 20.38
N PHE A 258 4.56 -2.66 20.97
CA PHE A 258 3.42 -2.32 21.81
C PHE A 258 2.79 -1.01 21.34
N THR A 259 1.47 -0.95 21.29
CA THR A 259 0.73 0.27 20.91
C THR A 259 -0.34 0.61 21.94
N SER A 260 -0.44 1.90 22.29
CA SER A 260 -1.56 2.42 23.05
C SER A 260 -2.73 2.77 22.11
N GLY A 261 -3.96 2.61 22.60
CA GLY A 261 -5.17 2.91 21.85
C GLY A 261 -6.40 2.40 22.61
N GLN A 262 -7.56 2.37 21.98
CA GLN A 262 -8.78 1.81 22.59
C GLN A 262 -8.63 0.33 22.96
N GLU A 263 -7.77 -0.39 22.23
CA GLU A 263 -7.35 -1.75 22.58
C GLU A 263 -5.83 -1.79 22.71
N ARG A 264 -5.34 -2.22 23.89
CA ARG A 264 -3.90 -2.47 24.10
C ARG A 264 -3.55 -3.85 23.52
N LYS A 265 -2.79 -3.89 22.43
CA LYS A 265 -2.33 -5.14 21.82
C LYS A 265 -0.81 -5.23 21.85
N LEU A 266 -0.29 -6.33 22.38
CA LEU A 266 1.12 -6.70 22.29
C LEU A 266 1.29 -7.62 21.09
N TYR A 267 2.19 -7.27 20.19
CA TYR A 267 2.57 -8.11 19.05
C TYR A 267 4.01 -8.58 19.26
N PRO A 268 4.23 -9.81 19.72
CA PRO A 268 5.56 -10.40 19.72
C PRO A 268 6.00 -10.59 18.26
N LEU A 269 7.14 -10.06 17.90
CA LEU A 269 7.79 -10.36 16.64
C LEU A 269 8.67 -11.59 16.87
N ILE A 270 8.39 -12.64 16.11
CA ILE A 270 9.11 -13.93 16.14
C ILE A 270 10.43 -13.76 15.41
#